data_ba3cfbfefceac4d01dd80cedd9ea1851
#
_entry.id   ba3cfbfefceac4d01dd80cedd9ea1851
#
_cell.length_a   1.000
_cell.length_b   1.000
_cell.length_c   1.000
_cell.angle_alpha   90.00
_cell.angle_beta   90.00
_cell.angle_gamma   90.00
#
_symmetry.space_group_name_H-M   'P 1'
#
loop_
_entity.id
_entity.type
_entity.pdbx_description
1 polymer ?
#
loop_
_entity_poly.entity_id
_entity_poly.type
_entity_poly.pdbx_seq_one_letter_code
_entity_poly.pdbx_strand_id
1 'polypeptide(L)'
;ASDVYKRQNEIMFPAAILQPPFFNPQADDAANYGGIGAVIGHEIGHGFDDQGSQYDGDGALRDWWTAEDKANFKKRTTALIEQYNAFVPSQLAEKYADDPSKAPHVNGALTIGENIGDLGGVNIALKAYAFALDKAAGRPEDGSPEAIEASLATAPVMDGFTGLQRFFLSYASIWRSKNRDELAEQFLQIDPHSPAECRTNGIVRNVDLFYKAFDVHEGDTMWLAPEARVAIW
;
A
#
# COMPACT_ATOMS: atom_id res chain seq x y z
N ALA A 1 4.90 16.42 4.66
CA ALA A 1 4.42 15.10 5.02
C ALA A 1 2.95 15.19 5.43
N SER A 2 2.15 14.22 5.04
CA SER A 2 0.85 13.98 5.64
C SER A 2 1.06 13.40 7.03
N ASP A 3 0.16 13.64 7.96
CA ASP A 3 0.24 13.12 9.31
C ASP A 3 -1.17 12.87 9.86
N VAL A 4 -1.30 11.81 10.64
CA VAL A 4 -2.54 11.47 11.36
C VAL A 4 -2.30 11.65 12.85
N TYR A 5 -3.06 12.52 13.45
CA TYR A 5 -3.08 12.68 14.90
C TYR A 5 -3.92 11.55 15.51
N LYS A 6 -3.32 10.39 15.74
CA LYS A 6 -3.96 9.15 16.23
C LYS A 6 -4.83 9.34 17.47
N ARG A 7 -4.52 10.34 18.30
CA ARG A 7 -5.31 10.67 19.51
C ARG A 7 -6.48 11.62 19.27
N GLN A 8 -6.52 12.29 18.09
CA GLN A 8 -7.52 13.31 17.77
C GLN A 8 -8.48 12.87 16.66
N ASN A 9 -8.24 11.68 16.08
CA ASN A 9 -8.99 11.15 14.94
C ASN A 9 -9.07 12.16 13.79
N GLU A 10 -7.97 12.84 13.52
CA GLU A 10 -7.82 13.86 12.49
C GLU A 10 -6.78 13.44 11.46
N ILE A 11 -6.97 13.85 10.21
CA ILE A 11 -6.03 13.68 9.12
C ILE A 11 -5.71 15.03 8.49
N MET A 12 -4.43 15.31 8.21
CA MET A 12 -3.99 16.55 7.61
C MET A 12 -3.18 16.30 6.34
N PHE A 13 -3.53 16.98 5.27
CA PHE A 13 -2.76 16.99 4.03
C PHE A 13 -2.18 18.38 3.77
N PRO A 14 -0.87 18.60 3.93
CA PRO A 14 -0.23 19.84 3.52
C PRO A 14 -0.41 20.09 2.02
N ALA A 15 -0.60 21.34 1.63
CA ALA A 15 -0.78 21.68 0.21
C ALA A 15 0.36 21.19 -0.70
N ALA A 16 1.55 20.98 -0.15
CA ALA A 16 2.70 20.50 -0.89
C ALA A 16 2.53 19.10 -1.48
N ILE A 17 1.73 18.21 -0.85
CA ILE A 17 1.47 16.87 -1.40
C ILE A 17 0.37 16.88 -2.47
N LEU A 18 -0.45 17.95 -2.53
CA LEU A 18 -1.56 18.07 -3.48
C LEU A 18 -1.08 18.58 -4.86
N GLN A 19 -0.01 18.01 -5.38
CA GLN A 19 0.59 18.29 -6.69
C GLN A 19 1.29 17.04 -7.24
N PRO A 20 1.63 17.02 -8.54
CA PRO A 20 2.34 15.89 -9.12
C PRO A 20 3.64 15.53 -8.36
N PRO A 21 3.93 14.23 -8.22
CA PRO A 21 3.26 13.08 -8.84
C PRO A 21 2.04 12.56 -8.06
N PHE A 22 1.73 13.08 -6.87
CA PHE A 22 0.65 12.56 -6.02
C PHE A 22 -0.74 12.92 -6.53
N PHE A 23 -0.94 14.18 -6.93
CA PHE A 23 -2.22 14.69 -7.42
C PHE A 23 -2.02 15.63 -8.62
N ASN A 24 -2.84 15.44 -9.64
CA ASN A 24 -2.93 16.35 -10.78
C ASN A 24 -4.41 16.49 -11.18
N PRO A 25 -5.04 17.69 -11.03
CA PRO A 25 -6.44 17.89 -11.38
C PRO A 25 -6.74 17.72 -12.87
N GLN A 26 -5.72 17.62 -13.71
CA GLN A 26 -5.81 17.42 -15.17
C GLN A 26 -5.51 15.97 -15.58
N ALA A 27 -5.07 15.12 -14.65
CA ALA A 27 -4.86 13.71 -14.91
C ALA A 27 -6.19 12.93 -14.81
N ASP A 28 -6.20 11.72 -15.36
CA ASP A 28 -7.35 10.83 -15.20
C ASP A 28 -7.51 10.35 -13.75
N ASP A 29 -8.71 9.88 -13.41
CA ASP A 29 -9.03 9.41 -12.07
C ASP A 29 -8.15 8.23 -11.66
N ALA A 30 -7.83 7.29 -12.57
CA ALA A 30 -6.95 6.17 -12.26
C ALA A 30 -5.61 6.63 -11.70
N ALA A 31 -5.01 7.65 -12.30
CA ALA A 31 -3.75 8.22 -11.85
C ALA A 31 -3.88 8.89 -10.48
N ASN A 32 -4.93 9.67 -10.25
CA ASN A 32 -5.14 10.35 -8.98
C ASN A 32 -5.51 9.38 -7.85
N TYR A 33 -6.34 8.37 -8.11
CA TYR A 33 -6.64 7.34 -7.11
C TYR A 33 -5.43 6.45 -6.80
N GLY A 34 -4.59 6.13 -7.80
CA GLY A 34 -3.33 5.41 -7.58
C GLY A 34 -2.26 6.24 -6.86
N GLY A 35 -2.28 7.56 -7.01
CA GLY A 35 -1.38 8.50 -6.33
C GLY A 35 -1.93 8.92 -4.96
N ILE A 36 -2.54 10.11 -4.91
CA ILE A 36 -3.04 10.69 -3.64
C ILE A 36 -4.13 9.84 -2.99
N GLY A 37 -4.95 9.13 -3.78
CA GLY A 37 -5.98 8.25 -3.23
C GLY A 37 -5.40 7.15 -2.34
N ALA A 38 -4.33 6.49 -2.79
CA ALA A 38 -3.62 5.50 -1.98
C ALA A 38 -3.02 6.11 -0.71
N VAL A 39 -2.49 7.34 -0.78
CA VAL A 39 -1.97 8.06 0.40
C VAL A 39 -3.10 8.42 1.37
N ILE A 40 -4.24 8.88 0.88
CA ILE A 40 -5.40 9.16 1.75
C ILE A 40 -5.84 7.88 2.49
N GLY A 41 -5.95 6.76 1.77
CA GLY A 41 -6.27 5.48 2.37
C GLY A 41 -5.22 5.00 3.37
N HIS A 42 -3.92 5.23 3.08
CA HIS A 42 -2.79 4.95 3.97
C HIS A 42 -2.93 5.71 5.30
N GLU A 43 -3.14 7.01 5.23
CA GLU A 43 -3.27 7.85 6.43
C GLU A 43 -4.50 7.47 7.27
N ILE A 44 -5.63 7.14 6.64
CA ILE A 44 -6.78 6.59 7.35
C ILE A 44 -6.41 5.26 8.03
N GLY A 45 -5.64 4.42 7.35
CA GLY A 45 -5.15 3.13 7.83
C GLY A 45 -4.35 3.22 9.12
N HIS A 46 -3.66 4.33 9.37
CA HIS A 46 -2.91 4.55 10.61
C HIS A 46 -3.79 4.56 11.88
N GLY A 47 -5.09 4.83 11.76
CA GLY A 47 -6.03 4.64 12.86
C GLY A 47 -6.17 3.18 13.30
N PHE A 48 -5.79 2.24 12.44
CA PHE A 48 -6.00 0.80 12.59
C PHE A 48 -4.72 -0.04 12.42
N ASP A 49 -3.55 0.60 12.35
CA ASP A 49 -2.26 -0.09 12.31
C ASP A 49 -1.88 -0.69 13.69
N ASP A 50 -0.67 -1.21 13.83
CA ASP A 50 -0.17 -1.80 15.08
C ASP A 50 -0.14 -0.83 16.26
N GLN A 51 -0.03 0.47 16.01
CA GLN A 51 -0.03 1.53 17.03
C GLN A 51 -1.42 2.18 17.17
N GLY A 52 -2.05 2.57 16.06
CA GLY A 52 -3.36 3.23 16.07
C GLY A 52 -4.46 2.35 16.64
N SER A 53 -4.40 1.05 16.36
CA SER A 53 -5.36 0.07 16.86
C SER A 53 -5.38 -0.10 18.39
N GLN A 54 -4.43 0.49 19.10
CA GLN A 54 -4.40 0.53 20.57
C GLN A 54 -5.30 1.63 21.15
N TYR A 55 -5.80 2.54 20.32
CA TYR A 55 -6.69 3.63 20.72
C TYR A 55 -8.12 3.32 20.25
N ASP A 56 -9.09 3.66 21.09
CA ASP A 56 -10.51 3.56 20.73
C ASP A 56 -10.99 4.77 19.92
N GLY A 57 -12.26 4.77 19.53
CA GLY A 57 -12.86 5.85 18.74
C GLY A 57 -12.86 7.24 19.40
N ASP A 58 -12.65 7.30 20.72
CA ASP A 58 -12.51 8.54 21.49
C ASP A 58 -11.04 8.97 21.64
N GLY A 59 -10.11 8.21 21.04
CA GLY A 59 -8.67 8.45 21.15
C GLY A 59 -8.07 8.05 22.50
N ALA A 60 -8.75 7.26 23.30
CA ALA A 60 -8.25 6.76 24.58
C ALA A 60 -7.46 5.44 24.36
N LEU A 61 -6.29 5.34 25.01
CA LEU A 61 -5.52 4.10 25.01
C LEU A 61 -6.29 3.02 25.80
N ARG A 62 -6.95 2.12 25.09
CA ARG A 62 -7.81 1.09 25.64
C ARG A 62 -7.87 -0.13 24.75
N ASP A 63 -7.82 -1.33 25.34
CA ASP A 63 -8.08 -2.57 24.60
C ASP A 63 -9.59 -2.69 24.33
N TRP A 64 -9.98 -2.40 23.09
CA TRP A 64 -11.36 -2.42 22.60
C TRP A 64 -11.65 -3.62 21.70
N TRP A 65 -10.63 -4.42 21.42
CA TRP A 65 -10.71 -5.58 20.54
C TRP A 65 -11.45 -6.74 21.19
N THR A 66 -12.20 -7.51 20.38
CA THR A 66 -12.51 -8.87 20.83
C THR A 66 -11.24 -9.74 20.80
N ALA A 67 -11.22 -10.80 21.58
CA ALA A 67 -10.07 -11.71 21.60
C ALA A 67 -9.83 -12.35 20.21
N GLU A 68 -10.91 -12.63 19.48
CA GLU A 68 -10.87 -13.21 18.14
C GLU A 68 -10.30 -12.22 17.11
N ASP A 69 -10.81 -10.98 17.07
CA ASP A 69 -10.32 -9.95 16.15
C ASP A 69 -8.85 -9.65 16.39
N LYS A 70 -8.44 -9.53 17.65
CA LYS A 70 -7.04 -9.31 18.04
C LYS A 70 -6.13 -10.46 17.59
N ALA A 71 -6.58 -11.70 17.71
CA ALA A 71 -5.84 -12.87 17.25
C ALA A 71 -5.73 -12.90 15.72
N ASN A 72 -6.82 -12.59 15.02
CA ASN A 72 -6.83 -12.51 13.56
C ASN A 72 -5.94 -11.39 13.03
N PHE A 73 -6.01 -10.20 13.62
CA PHE A 73 -5.11 -9.09 13.28
C PHE A 73 -3.65 -9.47 13.48
N LYS A 74 -3.30 -10.05 14.64
CA LYS A 74 -1.95 -10.51 14.92
C LYS A 74 -1.46 -11.56 13.92
N LYS A 75 -2.30 -12.50 13.52
CA LYS A 75 -1.94 -13.51 12.51
C LYS A 75 -1.59 -12.86 11.18
N ARG A 76 -2.42 -11.92 10.72
CA ARG A 76 -2.23 -11.22 9.44
C ARG A 76 -0.99 -10.32 9.47
N THR A 77 -0.80 -9.55 10.54
CA THR A 77 0.37 -8.67 10.70
C THR A 77 1.66 -9.48 10.81
N THR A 78 1.65 -10.63 11.48
CA THR A 78 2.82 -11.54 11.53
C THR A 78 3.18 -12.03 10.13
N ALA A 79 2.21 -12.45 9.32
CA ALA A 79 2.48 -12.89 7.95
C ALA A 79 3.09 -11.76 7.09
N LEU A 80 2.59 -10.52 7.25
CA LEU A 80 3.14 -9.36 6.54
C LEU A 80 4.56 -9.05 7.00
N ILE A 81 4.85 -9.11 8.30
CA ILE A 81 6.21 -8.96 8.87
C ILE A 81 7.16 -9.98 8.24
N GLU A 82 6.75 -11.25 8.16
CA GLU A 82 7.58 -12.32 7.58
C GLU A 82 7.86 -12.08 6.09
N GLN A 83 6.88 -11.61 5.31
CA GLN A 83 7.10 -11.22 3.92
C GLN A 83 8.16 -10.12 3.81
N TYR A 84 8.09 -9.09 4.65
CA TYR A 84 9.00 -7.96 4.58
C TYR A 84 10.40 -8.31 5.10
N ASN A 85 10.51 -9.17 6.11
CA ASN A 85 11.80 -9.69 6.58
C ASN A 85 12.57 -10.47 5.50
N ALA A 86 11.89 -10.99 4.49
CA ALA A 86 12.52 -11.66 3.36
C ALA A 86 13.11 -10.72 2.31
N PHE A 87 12.73 -9.43 2.31
CA PHE A 87 13.23 -8.47 1.32
C PHE A 87 14.64 -7.98 1.63
N VAL A 88 15.47 -8.02 0.60
CA VAL A 88 16.72 -7.28 0.51
C VAL A 88 16.52 -6.23 -0.58
N PRO A 89 16.67 -4.92 -0.30
CA PRO A 89 16.57 -3.91 -1.34
C PRO A 89 17.55 -4.19 -2.48
N SER A 90 17.11 -4.08 -3.74
CA SER A 90 17.92 -4.45 -4.92
C SER A 90 19.24 -3.67 -4.98
N GLN A 91 19.24 -2.40 -4.59
CA GLN A 91 20.45 -1.57 -4.46
C GLN A 91 21.48 -2.20 -3.49
N LEU A 92 21.03 -2.73 -2.36
CA LEU A 92 21.92 -3.34 -1.36
C LEU A 92 22.29 -4.78 -1.74
N ALA A 93 21.39 -5.52 -2.39
CA ALA A 93 21.74 -6.81 -2.98
C ALA A 93 22.87 -6.68 -4.02
N GLU A 94 22.83 -5.63 -4.84
CA GLU A 94 23.90 -5.31 -5.79
C GLU A 94 25.22 -4.93 -5.08
N LYS A 95 25.17 -4.09 -4.05
CA LYS A 95 26.32 -3.71 -3.24
C LYS A 95 27.03 -4.91 -2.60
N TYR A 96 26.26 -5.87 -2.15
CA TYR A 96 26.77 -7.07 -1.46
C TYR A 96 26.81 -8.31 -2.37
N ALA A 97 26.87 -8.13 -3.71
CA ALA A 97 26.85 -9.24 -4.67
C ALA A 97 27.98 -10.26 -4.46
N ASP A 98 29.16 -9.83 -3.97
CA ASP A 98 30.30 -10.70 -3.66
C ASP A 98 30.09 -11.56 -2.40
N ASP A 99 29.24 -11.12 -1.48
CA ASP A 99 28.85 -11.87 -0.27
C ASP A 99 27.40 -11.55 0.12
N PRO A 100 26.41 -12.18 -0.53
CA PRO A 100 25.00 -11.92 -0.29
C PRO A 100 24.53 -12.13 1.16
N SER A 101 25.29 -12.93 1.95
CA SER A 101 24.94 -13.18 3.35
C SER A 101 25.11 -11.95 4.25
N LYS A 102 25.82 -10.92 3.76
CA LYS A 102 26.01 -9.63 4.45
C LYS A 102 24.98 -8.58 4.07
N ALA A 103 24.18 -8.83 3.04
CA ALA A 103 23.18 -7.88 2.63
C ALA A 103 22.10 -7.70 3.72
N PRO A 104 21.84 -6.46 4.18
CA PRO A 104 20.86 -6.26 5.23
C PRO A 104 19.44 -6.41 4.67
N HIS A 105 18.60 -7.07 5.46
CA HIS A 105 17.19 -7.24 5.18
C HIS A 105 16.36 -6.09 5.73
N VAL A 106 15.15 -5.93 5.19
CA VAL A 106 14.13 -5.05 5.76
C VAL A 106 13.74 -5.58 7.14
N ASN A 107 13.56 -4.69 8.11
CA ASN A 107 13.00 -5.04 9.40
C ASN A 107 11.47 -4.91 9.35
N GLY A 108 10.79 -6.01 9.02
CA GLY A 108 9.33 -6.03 8.88
C GLY A 108 8.58 -5.64 10.16
N ALA A 109 9.16 -5.90 11.35
CA ALA A 109 8.56 -5.50 12.62
C ALA A 109 8.67 -3.98 12.86
N LEU A 110 9.75 -3.34 12.44
CA LEU A 110 9.91 -1.89 12.50
C LEU A 110 8.95 -1.18 11.54
N THR A 111 8.71 -1.76 10.36
CA THR A 111 7.97 -1.13 9.27
C THR A 111 6.50 -1.56 9.18
N ILE A 112 6.01 -2.37 10.11
CA ILE A 112 4.68 -2.99 10.01
C ILE A 112 3.55 -1.98 9.92
N GLY A 113 3.59 -0.89 10.69
CA GLY A 113 2.54 0.14 10.68
C GLY A 113 2.41 0.79 9.31
N GLU A 114 3.53 1.16 8.71
CA GLU A 114 3.59 1.76 7.38
C GLU A 114 3.16 0.76 6.29
N ASN A 115 3.56 -0.50 6.42
CA ASN A 115 3.17 -1.55 5.46
C ASN A 115 1.66 -1.85 5.54
N ILE A 116 1.05 -1.78 6.73
CA ILE A 116 -0.42 -1.88 6.91
C ILE A 116 -1.11 -0.70 6.24
N GLY A 117 -0.60 0.53 6.47
CA GLY A 117 -1.11 1.74 5.84
C GLY A 117 -1.08 1.65 4.31
N ASP A 118 0.05 1.24 3.74
CA ASP A 118 0.20 1.10 2.28
C ASP A 118 -0.74 0.04 1.69
N LEU A 119 -0.83 -1.14 2.31
CA LEU A 119 -1.68 -2.22 1.81
C LEU A 119 -3.17 -1.86 1.91
N GLY A 120 -3.58 -1.31 3.05
CA GLY A 120 -4.94 -0.80 3.24
C GLY A 120 -5.25 0.35 2.29
N GLY A 121 -4.29 1.28 2.14
CA GLY A 121 -4.41 2.45 1.28
C GLY A 121 -4.66 2.11 -0.17
N VAL A 122 -3.92 1.16 -0.74
CA VAL A 122 -4.13 0.68 -2.11
C VAL A 122 -5.51 0.05 -2.28
N ASN A 123 -5.93 -0.82 -1.35
CA ASN A 123 -7.24 -1.49 -1.44
C ASN A 123 -8.41 -0.50 -1.29
N ILE A 124 -8.31 0.45 -0.34
CA ILE A 124 -9.31 1.51 -0.16
C ILE A 124 -9.40 2.38 -1.41
N ALA A 125 -8.26 2.77 -1.99
CA ALA A 125 -8.23 3.60 -3.19
C ALA A 125 -8.80 2.90 -4.43
N LEU A 126 -8.53 1.60 -4.61
CA LEU A 126 -9.15 0.79 -5.67
C LEU A 126 -10.67 0.75 -5.54
N LYS A 127 -11.19 0.55 -4.33
CA LYS A 127 -12.63 0.58 -4.06
C LYS A 127 -13.22 1.96 -4.31
N ALA A 128 -12.56 3.01 -3.84
CA ALA A 128 -13.01 4.39 -4.07
C ALA A 128 -13.00 4.75 -5.57
N TYR A 129 -12.03 4.27 -6.33
CA TYR A 129 -11.99 4.46 -7.78
C TYR A 129 -13.14 3.72 -8.49
N ALA A 130 -13.46 2.48 -8.08
CA ALA A 130 -14.62 1.77 -8.60
C ALA A 130 -15.93 2.55 -8.35
N PHE A 131 -16.12 3.07 -7.13
CA PHE A 131 -17.28 3.87 -6.80
C PHE A 131 -17.37 5.19 -7.59
N ALA A 132 -16.22 5.83 -7.87
CA ALA A 132 -16.19 7.02 -8.72
C ALA A 132 -16.66 6.70 -10.15
N LEU A 133 -16.24 5.57 -10.72
CA LEU A 133 -16.68 5.09 -12.02
C LEU A 133 -18.19 4.78 -12.03
N ASP A 134 -18.69 4.13 -10.98
CA ASP A 134 -20.13 3.84 -10.85
C ASP A 134 -20.96 5.11 -10.75
N LYS A 135 -20.52 6.04 -9.92
CA LYS A 135 -21.18 7.35 -9.79
C LYS A 135 -21.21 8.11 -11.10
N ALA A 136 -20.11 8.15 -11.83
CA ALA A 136 -20.04 8.81 -13.15
C ALA A 136 -20.98 8.16 -14.19
N ALA A 137 -21.21 6.85 -14.07
CA ALA A 137 -22.10 6.09 -14.94
C ALA A 137 -23.56 6.02 -14.44
N GLY A 138 -23.89 6.64 -13.30
CA GLY A 138 -25.22 6.57 -12.69
C GLY A 138 -25.59 5.18 -12.16
N ARG A 139 -24.58 4.34 -11.86
CA ARG A 139 -24.79 3.02 -11.26
C ARG A 139 -24.77 3.09 -9.73
N PRO A 140 -25.47 2.19 -9.03
CA PRO A 140 -25.37 2.09 -7.58
C PRO A 140 -23.98 1.61 -7.17
N GLU A 141 -23.47 2.10 -6.05
CA GLU A 141 -22.24 1.63 -5.45
C GLU A 141 -22.46 0.24 -4.82
N ASP A 142 -21.66 -0.74 -5.26
CA ASP A 142 -21.62 -2.07 -4.68
C ASP A 142 -20.17 -2.40 -4.28
N GLY A 143 -19.98 -2.66 -2.98
CA GLY A 143 -18.67 -2.94 -2.40
C GLY A 143 -18.25 -4.40 -2.49
N SER A 144 -18.99 -5.27 -3.17
CA SER A 144 -18.57 -6.66 -3.39
C SER A 144 -17.32 -6.72 -4.29
N PRO A 145 -16.43 -7.70 -4.09
CA PRO A 145 -15.23 -7.84 -4.91
C PRO A 145 -15.53 -7.93 -6.41
N GLU A 146 -16.59 -8.65 -6.78
CA GLU A 146 -17.03 -8.84 -8.17
C GLU A 146 -17.52 -7.54 -8.79
N ALA A 147 -18.28 -6.73 -8.04
CA ALA A 147 -18.79 -5.44 -8.52
C ALA A 147 -17.64 -4.42 -8.65
N ILE A 148 -16.71 -4.38 -7.70
CA ILE A 148 -15.51 -3.54 -7.76
C ILE A 148 -14.71 -3.86 -9.03
N GLU A 149 -14.42 -5.13 -9.27
CA GLU A 149 -13.70 -5.56 -10.46
C GLU A 149 -14.44 -5.18 -11.75
N ALA A 150 -15.75 -5.44 -11.81
CA ALA A 150 -16.57 -5.07 -12.95
C ALA A 150 -16.56 -3.56 -13.20
N SER A 151 -16.65 -2.74 -12.16
CA SER A 151 -16.61 -1.28 -12.28
C SER A 151 -15.25 -0.79 -12.76
N LEU A 152 -14.14 -1.30 -12.22
CA LEU A 152 -12.78 -0.96 -12.65
C LEU A 152 -12.52 -1.34 -14.11
N ALA A 153 -13.12 -2.42 -14.60
CA ALA A 153 -13.02 -2.83 -16.01
C ALA A 153 -13.71 -1.85 -16.99
N THR A 154 -14.62 -0.98 -16.51
CA THR A 154 -15.27 0.04 -17.34
C THR A 154 -14.40 1.26 -17.61
N ALA A 155 -13.28 1.43 -16.90
CA ALA A 155 -12.39 2.54 -17.09
C ALA A 155 -11.81 2.56 -18.52
N PRO A 156 -11.71 3.74 -19.17
CA PRO A 156 -11.22 3.81 -20.55
C PRO A 156 -9.76 3.36 -20.66
N VAL A 157 -9.43 2.75 -21.78
CA VAL A 157 -8.02 2.50 -22.14
C VAL A 157 -7.44 3.81 -22.66
N MET A 158 -6.31 4.24 -22.11
CA MET A 158 -5.58 5.44 -22.54
C MET A 158 -4.11 5.10 -22.73
N ASP A 159 -3.52 5.54 -23.81
CA ASP A 159 -2.11 5.27 -24.18
C ASP A 159 -1.73 3.78 -24.16
N GLY A 160 -2.69 2.91 -24.46
CA GLY A 160 -2.51 1.47 -24.45
C GLY A 160 -2.63 0.80 -23.06
N PHE A 161 -2.89 1.56 -21.99
CA PHE A 161 -3.04 1.04 -20.64
C PHE A 161 -4.51 1.07 -20.18
N THR A 162 -4.94 0.00 -19.53
CA THR A 162 -6.24 -0.02 -18.82
C THR A 162 -6.23 0.93 -17.64
N GLY A 163 -7.41 1.32 -17.13
CA GLY A 163 -7.50 2.15 -15.92
C GLY A 163 -6.81 1.50 -14.72
N LEU A 164 -6.96 0.18 -14.58
CA LEU A 164 -6.33 -0.57 -13.49
C LEU A 164 -4.78 -0.57 -13.61
N GLN A 165 -4.24 -0.73 -14.82
CA GLN A 165 -2.80 -0.61 -15.05
C GLN A 165 -2.29 0.80 -14.71
N ARG A 166 -3.00 1.85 -15.14
CA ARG A 166 -2.62 3.24 -14.83
C ARG A 166 -2.66 3.54 -13.34
N PHE A 167 -3.64 2.97 -12.61
CA PHE A 167 -3.70 3.06 -11.16
C PHE A 167 -2.41 2.54 -10.51
N PHE A 168 -2.02 1.29 -10.82
CA PHE A 168 -0.81 0.70 -10.23
C PHE A 168 0.49 1.37 -10.69
N LEU A 169 0.57 1.82 -11.94
CA LEU A 169 1.72 2.58 -12.44
C LEU A 169 1.84 3.94 -11.75
N SER A 170 0.73 4.61 -11.48
CA SER A 170 0.72 5.85 -10.70
C SER A 170 1.15 5.59 -9.26
N TYR A 171 0.60 4.57 -8.60
CA TYR A 171 1.04 4.15 -7.26
C TYR A 171 2.55 3.90 -7.21
N ALA A 172 3.09 3.15 -8.17
CA ALA A 172 4.54 2.92 -8.23
C ALA A 172 5.33 4.21 -8.45
N SER A 173 4.79 5.16 -9.21
CA SER A 173 5.49 6.39 -9.58
C SER A 173 5.73 7.34 -8.40
N ILE A 174 4.86 7.35 -7.40
CA ILE A 174 5.01 8.22 -6.22
C ILE A 174 6.16 7.78 -5.31
N TRP A 175 6.60 6.53 -5.40
CA TRP A 175 7.69 5.97 -4.60
C TRP A 175 9.06 6.07 -5.26
N ARG A 176 9.19 6.67 -6.45
CA ARG A 176 10.48 6.81 -7.12
C ARG A 176 11.44 7.65 -6.29
N SER A 177 12.45 7.01 -5.75
CA SER A 177 13.50 7.66 -4.97
C SER A 177 14.85 7.04 -5.30
N LYS A 178 15.93 7.75 -4.94
CA LYS A 178 17.30 7.25 -5.07
C LYS A 178 18.12 7.76 -3.89
N ASN A 179 18.67 6.84 -3.14
CA ASN A 179 19.52 7.11 -1.98
C ASN A 179 20.96 6.64 -2.26
N ARG A 180 21.93 7.16 -1.50
CA ARG A 180 23.25 6.57 -1.40
C ARG A 180 23.16 5.30 -0.55
N ASP A 181 24.09 4.36 -0.77
CA ASP A 181 24.08 3.06 -0.08
C ASP A 181 24.12 3.20 1.43
N GLU A 182 24.97 4.09 1.96
CA GLU A 182 25.11 4.30 3.39
C GLU A 182 23.79 4.81 4.01
N LEU A 183 23.08 5.67 3.30
CA LEU A 183 21.78 6.18 3.74
C LEU A 183 20.70 5.10 3.66
N ALA A 184 20.72 4.27 2.61
CA ALA A 184 19.81 3.16 2.46
C ALA A 184 19.98 2.13 3.60
N GLU A 185 21.23 1.81 3.97
CA GLU A 185 21.53 0.93 5.12
C GLU A 185 21.08 1.55 6.44
N GLN A 186 21.32 2.85 6.63
CA GLN A 186 20.88 3.55 7.84
C GLN A 186 19.35 3.53 7.97
N PHE A 187 18.62 3.77 6.88
CA PHE A 187 17.15 3.76 6.91
C PHE A 187 16.58 2.39 7.28
N LEU A 188 17.19 1.29 6.87
CA LEU A 188 16.75 -0.04 7.30
C LEU A 188 16.77 -0.24 8.82
N GLN A 189 17.54 0.56 9.55
CA GLN A 189 17.68 0.45 11.01
C GLN A 189 16.80 1.42 11.79
N ILE A 190 16.49 2.59 11.22
CA ILE A 190 15.87 3.68 11.97
C ILE A 190 14.56 4.22 11.38
N ASP A 191 14.30 3.97 10.08
CA ASP A 191 13.12 4.49 9.41
C ASP A 191 11.95 3.50 9.58
N PRO A 192 10.78 3.93 10.11
CA PRO A 192 9.60 3.09 10.17
C PRO A 192 9.00 2.79 8.80
N HIS A 193 9.44 3.48 7.73
CA HIS A 193 9.03 3.19 6.37
C HIS A 193 9.93 2.15 5.72
N SER A 194 9.32 1.21 5.02
CA SER A 194 10.06 0.30 4.15
C SER A 194 10.71 1.06 2.98
N PRO A 195 11.82 0.57 2.42
CA PRO A 195 12.39 1.12 1.20
C PRO A 195 11.35 1.27 0.09
N ALA A 196 11.45 2.32 -0.73
CA ALA A 196 10.48 2.67 -1.76
C ALA A 196 10.14 1.50 -2.71
N GLU A 197 11.13 0.69 -3.08
CA GLU A 197 10.93 -0.53 -3.86
C GLU A 197 10.01 -1.53 -3.14
N CYS A 198 10.18 -1.70 -1.83
CA CYS A 198 9.37 -2.62 -1.03
C CYS A 198 7.96 -2.05 -0.76
N ARG A 199 7.81 -0.73 -0.62
CA ARG A 199 6.51 -0.06 -0.55
C ARG A 199 5.69 -0.26 -1.82
N THR A 200 6.34 -0.38 -2.97
CA THR A 200 5.68 -0.69 -4.24
C THR A 200 5.47 -2.19 -4.40
N ASN A 201 6.56 -2.93 -4.57
CA ASN A 201 6.52 -4.33 -4.99
C ASN A 201 5.98 -5.25 -3.89
N GLY A 202 6.32 -4.99 -2.63
CA GLY A 202 5.83 -5.76 -1.48
C GLY A 202 4.32 -5.63 -1.30
N ILE A 203 3.77 -4.44 -1.56
CA ILE A 203 2.33 -4.18 -1.43
C ILE A 203 1.54 -4.80 -2.58
N VAL A 204 1.88 -4.48 -3.83
CA VAL A 204 1.06 -4.92 -4.98
C VAL A 204 0.99 -6.43 -5.13
N ARG A 205 2.00 -7.18 -4.66
CA ARG A 205 1.99 -8.65 -4.62
C ARG A 205 0.91 -9.24 -3.72
N ASN A 206 0.34 -8.45 -2.80
CA ASN A 206 -0.77 -8.86 -1.94
C ASN A 206 -2.14 -8.47 -2.50
N VAL A 207 -2.22 -7.82 -3.66
CA VAL A 207 -3.45 -7.30 -4.26
C VAL A 207 -3.84 -8.12 -5.48
N ASP A 208 -4.94 -8.88 -5.43
CA ASP A 208 -5.39 -9.77 -6.51
C ASP A 208 -5.59 -9.05 -7.84
N LEU A 209 -6.09 -7.82 -7.81
CA LEU A 209 -6.30 -7.01 -9.01
C LEU A 209 -5.00 -6.65 -9.74
N PHE A 210 -3.85 -6.66 -9.04
CA PHE A 210 -2.54 -6.48 -9.69
C PHE A 210 -2.23 -7.62 -10.66
N TYR A 211 -2.51 -8.85 -10.27
CA TYR A 211 -2.29 -10.03 -11.10
C TYR A 211 -3.13 -9.98 -12.37
N LYS A 212 -4.38 -9.56 -12.25
CA LYS A 212 -5.29 -9.38 -13.39
C LYS A 212 -4.85 -8.22 -14.30
N ALA A 213 -4.33 -7.13 -13.72
CA ALA A 213 -3.90 -5.97 -14.48
C ALA A 213 -2.70 -6.25 -15.39
N PHE A 214 -1.75 -7.05 -14.90
CA PHE A 214 -0.47 -7.28 -15.56
C PHE A 214 -0.24 -8.72 -16.01
N ASP A 215 -1.27 -9.58 -15.95
CA ASP A 215 -1.22 -10.97 -16.37
C ASP A 215 -0.07 -11.74 -15.70
N VAL A 216 0.09 -11.53 -14.37
CA VAL A 216 1.17 -12.14 -13.58
C VAL A 216 0.79 -13.56 -13.17
N HIS A 217 1.66 -14.52 -13.48
CA HIS A 217 1.46 -15.92 -13.26
C HIS A 217 2.55 -16.57 -12.39
N GLU A 218 2.31 -17.81 -11.99
CA GLU A 218 3.30 -18.60 -11.27
C GLU A 218 4.59 -18.72 -12.10
N GLY A 219 5.72 -18.42 -11.44
CA GLY A 219 7.04 -18.35 -12.07
C GLY A 219 7.52 -16.93 -12.36
N ASP A 220 6.65 -15.93 -12.37
CA ASP A 220 7.05 -14.54 -12.50
C ASP A 220 7.66 -13.99 -11.20
N THR A 221 8.60 -13.06 -11.32
CA THR A 221 9.29 -12.46 -10.15
C THR A 221 8.34 -11.81 -9.16
N MET A 222 7.22 -11.25 -9.66
CA MET A 222 6.22 -10.58 -8.83
C MET A 222 5.13 -11.53 -8.31
N TRP A 223 5.21 -12.82 -8.68
CA TRP A 223 4.22 -13.79 -8.22
C TRP A 223 4.31 -14.05 -6.72
N LEU A 224 3.17 -14.08 -6.08
CA LEU A 224 2.98 -14.58 -4.71
C LEU A 224 1.75 -15.49 -4.74
N ALA A 225 1.88 -16.71 -4.22
CA ALA A 225 0.80 -17.67 -4.19
C ALA A 225 -0.43 -17.10 -3.45
N PRO A 226 -1.66 -17.34 -3.91
CA PRO A 226 -2.86 -16.73 -3.33
C PRO A 226 -2.98 -16.91 -1.82
N GLU A 227 -2.63 -18.09 -1.30
CA GLU A 227 -2.66 -18.41 0.14
C GLU A 227 -1.60 -17.68 0.97
N ALA A 228 -0.57 -17.14 0.32
CA ALA A 228 0.48 -16.34 0.95
C ALA A 228 0.19 -14.84 0.91
N ARG A 229 -0.83 -14.40 0.14
CA ARG A 229 -1.23 -12.99 0.08
C ARG A 229 -1.90 -12.58 1.39
N VAL A 230 -1.55 -11.41 1.85
CA VAL A 230 -2.08 -10.85 3.10
C VAL A 230 -3.12 -9.77 2.78
N ALA A 231 -4.29 -9.88 3.38
CA ALA A 231 -5.26 -8.80 3.49
C ALA A 231 -5.44 -8.48 4.96
N ILE A 232 -5.22 -7.25 5.36
CA ILE A 232 -5.39 -6.83 6.77
C ILE A 232 -6.86 -6.50 7.04
N TRP A 233 -7.48 -5.71 6.15
CA TRP A 233 -8.86 -5.21 6.24
C TRP A 233 -9.70 -5.64 5.05
#